data_fefcdd552074b983c9fc2ac4894a5bec
#
_entry.id   fefcdd552074b983c9fc2ac4894a5bec
#
_cell.length_a   1.000
_cell.length_b   1.000
_cell.length_c   1.000
_cell.angle_alpha   90.00
_cell.angle_beta   90.00
_cell.angle_gamma   90.00
#
_symmetry.space_group_name_H-M   'P 1'
#
loop_
_entity.id
_entity.type
_entity.pdbx_description
1 polymer ?
#
loop_
_entity_poly.entity_id
_entity_poly.type
_entity_poly.pdbx_seq_one_letter_code
_entity_poly.pdbx_strand_id
1 'polypeptide(L)'
;MNQNSRPPKYCRKRSKDRADRAYVRLHGKMVMLGLYGSEASKAKYAALVGNLPATVESAVSAVERRISVTELLAGYLEYVNEYWGSNTPRSSQIKSYMRLLRQHFGELPADEFRAKRLKALREHFIAAGWGREYISAQVNRVRRMFRWAVSEEMISPDVLASLQSVEHLKAGHTRAPDPESVLPVSDEVVAATLPYLSEMMATMVQVQRLCGCRPGELVRVCKGDIDRSGQVWVVKFKKHKSAHRGKQRTVHFGPQAQQLLLPYLACGDEDRIFPMRRDDYSKAVDRAAKRAGVEHWFPMRLRHASGTKVRAEYGLEAAQVHLGHSQAKITEVYAEANRQKAAEVALKLG
;
A
#
# COMPACT_ATOMS: atom_id res chain seq x y z
N MET A 1 -48.38 37.25 5.69
CA MET A 1 -48.17 36.47 6.95
C MET A 1 -46.68 36.23 7.12
N ASN A 2 -46.10 36.93 8.09
CA ASN A 2 -44.66 36.93 8.37
C ASN A 2 -44.22 35.56 8.95
N GLN A 3 -43.42 34.80 8.23
CA GLN A 3 -42.60 33.78 8.86
C GLN A 3 -41.20 34.34 9.12
N ASN A 4 -41.00 34.71 10.37
CA ASN A 4 -39.71 35.03 10.98
C ASN A 4 -38.79 33.84 10.84
N SER A 5 -38.04 33.69 9.73
CA SER A 5 -37.05 32.60 9.56
C SER A 5 -35.82 32.92 10.39
N ARG A 6 -35.73 32.31 11.57
CA ARG A 6 -34.52 32.35 12.39
C ARG A 6 -33.35 31.80 11.56
N PRO A 7 -32.15 32.42 11.63
CA PRO A 7 -30.98 31.91 10.90
C PRO A 7 -30.71 30.48 11.28
N PRO A 8 -30.28 29.61 10.33
CA PRO A 8 -30.01 28.21 10.56
C PRO A 8 -28.90 28.07 11.59
N LYS A 9 -29.07 27.13 12.54
CA LYS A 9 -28.13 26.96 13.67
C LYS A 9 -26.81 26.33 13.24
N TYR A 10 -25.70 26.86 13.76
CA TYR A 10 -24.36 26.22 13.70
C TYR A 10 -24.36 24.99 14.63
N CYS A 11 -24.26 23.80 14.07
CA CYS A 11 -24.39 22.54 14.79
C CYS A 11 -23.07 21.77 14.85
N ARG A 12 -22.97 20.90 15.88
CA ARG A 12 -21.83 20.02 16.14
C ARG A 12 -22.20 18.58 15.81
N LYS A 13 -21.46 17.95 14.88
CA LYS A 13 -21.53 16.51 14.62
C LYS A 13 -20.40 15.85 15.41
N ARG A 14 -20.76 15.11 16.48
CA ARG A 14 -19.80 14.38 17.31
C ARG A 14 -19.29 13.14 16.58
N SER A 15 -17.99 12.84 16.68
CA SER A 15 -17.38 11.61 16.20
C SER A 15 -16.75 10.87 17.36
N LYS A 16 -16.87 9.53 17.40
CA LYS A 16 -16.24 8.71 18.46
C LYS A 16 -14.72 8.62 18.32
N ASP A 17 -14.20 8.72 17.09
CA ASP A 17 -12.78 8.45 16.79
C ASP A 17 -12.09 9.60 16.06
N ARG A 18 -12.72 10.77 15.89
CA ARG A 18 -12.21 11.92 15.15
C ARG A 18 -12.64 13.24 15.79
N ALA A 19 -11.96 14.31 15.43
CA ALA A 19 -12.37 15.66 15.81
C ALA A 19 -13.80 15.96 15.32
N ASP A 20 -14.58 16.64 16.18
CA ASP A 20 -15.96 17.00 15.89
C ASP A 20 -16.05 17.96 14.72
N ARG A 21 -17.09 17.81 13.91
CA ARG A 21 -17.30 18.67 12.72
C ARG A 21 -18.47 19.62 12.92
N ALA A 22 -18.34 20.81 12.35
CA ALA A 22 -19.40 21.79 12.28
C ALA A 22 -20.27 21.53 11.05
N TYR A 23 -21.59 21.69 11.23
CA TYR A 23 -22.54 21.68 10.13
C TYR A 23 -23.67 22.66 10.36
N VAL A 24 -24.36 22.99 9.29
CA VAL A 24 -25.62 23.73 9.29
C VAL A 24 -26.67 22.95 8.51
N ARG A 25 -27.94 23.06 8.88
CA ARG A 25 -29.06 22.51 8.10
C ARG A 25 -29.73 23.63 7.31
N LEU A 26 -29.67 23.52 5.99
CA LEU A 26 -30.35 24.44 5.06
C LEU A 26 -31.38 23.63 4.26
N HIS A 27 -32.65 24.02 4.34
CA HIS A 27 -33.75 23.35 3.63
C HIS A 27 -33.77 21.82 3.80
N GLY A 28 -33.52 21.33 5.03
CA GLY A 28 -33.48 19.89 5.34
C GLY A 28 -32.16 19.17 5.00
N LYS A 29 -31.27 19.78 4.25
CA LYS A 29 -29.94 19.22 3.90
C LYS A 29 -28.87 19.68 4.88
N MET A 30 -27.94 18.78 5.23
CA MET A 30 -26.81 19.04 6.10
C MET A 30 -25.62 19.54 5.27
N VAL A 31 -25.14 20.75 5.58
CA VAL A 31 -23.94 21.35 4.93
C VAL A 31 -22.80 21.35 5.95
N MET A 32 -21.70 20.67 5.63
CA MET A 32 -20.51 20.57 6.48
C MET A 32 -19.66 21.84 6.35
N LEU A 33 -19.20 22.38 7.48
CA LEU A 33 -18.45 23.64 7.57
C LEU A 33 -16.96 23.44 7.87
N GLY A 34 -16.55 22.21 8.26
CA GLY A 34 -15.19 21.90 8.68
C GLY A 34 -15.10 21.48 10.15
N LEU A 35 -13.95 21.67 10.78
CA LEU A 35 -13.76 21.34 12.21
C LEU A 35 -14.61 22.25 13.09
N TYR A 36 -15.34 21.65 14.05
CA TYR A 36 -16.21 22.39 14.93
C TYR A 36 -15.41 23.39 15.80
N GLY A 37 -15.86 24.64 15.78
CA GLY A 37 -15.22 25.71 16.53
C GLY A 37 -14.02 26.37 15.86
N SER A 38 -13.51 25.85 14.71
CA SER A 38 -12.41 26.49 13.99
C SER A 38 -12.84 27.82 13.35
N GLU A 39 -11.89 28.76 13.25
CA GLU A 39 -12.09 30.06 12.56
C GLU A 39 -12.63 29.89 11.14
N ALA A 40 -12.07 28.90 10.39
CA ALA A 40 -12.51 28.59 9.03
C ALA A 40 -13.97 28.11 8.98
N SER A 41 -14.42 27.31 9.97
CA SER A 41 -15.82 26.84 10.02
C SER A 41 -16.79 27.94 10.42
N LYS A 42 -16.38 28.84 11.31
CA LYS A 42 -17.16 30.03 11.69
C LYS A 42 -17.27 31.02 10.55
N ALA A 43 -16.18 31.27 9.82
CA ALA A 43 -16.18 32.13 8.64
C ALA A 43 -17.09 31.57 7.54
N LYS A 44 -17.07 30.26 7.27
CA LYS A 44 -17.99 29.60 6.33
C LYS A 44 -19.45 29.72 6.77
N TYR A 45 -19.72 29.56 8.07
CA TYR A 45 -21.05 29.76 8.61
C TYR A 45 -21.53 31.21 8.43
N ALA A 46 -20.69 32.19 8.76
CA ALA A 46 -21.01 33.62 8.62
C ALA A 46 -21.29 33.99 7.14
N ALA A 47 -20.49 33.47 6.20
CA ALA A 47 -20.69 33.66 4.77
C ALA A 47 -22.03 33.06 4.29
N LEU A 48 -22.38 31.85 4.77
CA LEU A 48 -23.65 31.21 4.43
C LEU A 48 -24.86 31.91 5.02
N VAL A 49 -24.77 32.46 6.23
CA VAL A 49 -25.86 33.16 6.90
C VAL A 49 -25.96 34.61 6.41
N GLY A 50 -24.81 35.27 6.14
CA GLY A 50 -24.76 36.63 5.63
C GLY A 50 -25.21 36.80 4.15
N ASN A 51 -25.12 35.72 3.38
CA ASN A 51 -25.52 35.68 1.96
C ASN A 51 -26.89 35.01 1.74
N LEU A 52 -27.74 34.90 2.75
CA LEU A 52 -29.11 34.40 2.58
C LEU A 52 -29.89 35.44 1.76
N PRO A 53 -30.19 35.20 0.49
CA PRO A 53 -30.92 36.15 -0.34
C PRO A 53 -32.40 36.22 0.07
N ALA A 54 -33.00 37.40 -0.07
CA ALA A 54 -34.40 37.67 0.25
C ALA A 54 -35.43 36.90 -0.61
N THR A 55 -34.97 36.18 -1.64
CA THR A 55 -35.80 35.32 -2.50
C THR A 55 -35.21 33.93 -2.69
N VAL A 56 -36.07 32.92 -2.60
CA VAL A 56 -35.77 31.50 -2.62
C VAL A 56 -35.09 31.03 -3.91
N GLU A 57 -35.29 31.70 -5.03
CA GLU A 57 -34.77 31.28 -6.35
C GLU A 57 -33.24 31.44 -6.52
N SER A 58 -32.64 32.48 -5.93
CA SER A 58 -31.18 32.66 -6.04
C SER A 58 -30.38 31.77 -5.07
N ALA A 59 -31.01 31.27 -4.01
CA ALA A 59 -30.37 30.35 -3.06
C ALA A 59 -30.29 28.91 -3.60
N VAL A 60 -31.25 28.49 -4.43
CA VAL A 60 -31.24 27.16 -5.08
C VAL A 60 -30.12 27.08 -6.12
N SER A 61 -29.85 28.15 -6.85
CA SER A 61 -28.76 28.26 -7.83
C SER A 61 -27.35 28.21 -7.20
N ALA A 62 -27.19 28.70 -5.96
CA ALA A 62 -25.90 28.67 -5.25
C ALA A 62 -25.58 27.30 -4.58
N VAL A 63 -26.58 26.43 -4.38
CA VAL A 63 -26.47 25.12 -3.72
C VAL A 63 -26.16 23.97 -4.71
N GLU A 64 -26.37 24.20 -6.02
CA GLU A 64 -26.10 23.20 -7.07
C GLU A 64 -24.72 23.35 -7.71
N ARG A 65 -23.75 24.01 -7.08
CA ARG A 65 -22.40 23.99 -7.60
C ARG A 65 -21.85 22.57 -7.48
N ARG A 66 -21.95 21.82 -8.58
CA ARG A 66 -21.36 20.50 -8.72
C ARG A 66 -19.86 20.61 -8.56
N ILE A 67 -19.30 19.89 -7.59
CA ILE A 67 -17.86 19.86 -7.41
C ILE A 67 -17.20 19.19 -8.62
N SER A 68 -16.10 19.77 -9.11
CA SER A 68 -15.25 19.17 -10.13
C SER A 68 -14.42 18.01 -9.57
N VAL A 69 -13.92 17.16 -10.44
CA VAL A 69 -12.94 16.13 -10.05
C VAL A 69 -11.70 16.78 -9.44
N THR A 70 -11.25 17.95 -9.91
CA THR A 70 -10.11 18.69 -9.32
C THR A 70 -10.37 19.10 -7.87
N GLU A 71 -11.55 19.63 -7.57
CA GLU A 71 -11.94 19.99 -6.19
C GLU A 71 -12.04 18.74 -5.30
N LEU A 72 -12.59 17.64 -5.81
CA LEU A 72 -12.62 16.36 -5.09
C LEU A 72 -11.23 15.83 -4.80
N LEU A 73 -10.29 15.91 -5.77
CA LEU A 73 -8.90 15.52 -5.60
C LEU A 73 -8.21 16.34 -4.52
N ALA A 74 -8.42 17.65 -4.49
CA ALA A 74 -7.84 18.55 -3.50
C ALA A 74 -8.30 18.17 -2.07
N GLY A 75 -9.62 18.03 -1.87
CA GLY A 75 -10.15 17.62 -0.56
C GLY A 75 -9.70 16.24 -0.13
N TYR A 76 -9.59 15.27 -1.07
CA TYR A 76 -9.08 13.96 -0.74
C TYR A 76 -7.59 13.98 -0.38
N LEU A 77 -6.78 14.81 -1.03
CA LEU A 77 -5.36 14.93 -0.70
C LEU A 77 -5.15 15.54 0.70
N GLU A 78 -5.97 16.52 1.08
CA GLU A 78 -5.98 17.06 2.45
C GLU A 78 -6.30 15.96 3.47
N TYR A 79 -7.39 15.21 3.23
CA TYR A 79 -7.75 14.05 4.06
C TYR A 79 -6.62 13.01 4.17
N VAL A 80 -5.96 12.68 3.07
CA VAL A 80 -4.85 11.73 3.03
C VAL A 80 -3.66 12.22 3.84
N ASN A 81 -3.30 13.50 3.70
CA ASN A 81 -2.20 14.13 4.43
C ASN A 81 -2.47 14.22 5.94
N GLU A 82 -3.70 14.50 6.31
CA GLU A 82 -4.13 14.53 7.71
C GLU A 82 -4.09 13.11 8.33
N TYR A 83 -4.58 12.10 7.60
CA TYR A 83 -4.73 10.74 8.11
C TYR A 83 -3.43 9.94 8.13
N TRP A 84 -2.56 10.07 7.11
CA TRP A 84 -1.31 9.29 6.99
C TRP A 84 -0.04 10.11 7.07
N GLY A 85 -0.13 11.42 7.18
CA GLY A 85 0.99 12.35 7.10
C GLY A 85 1.40 12.68 5.66
N SER A 86 1.89 13.90 5.47
CA SER A 86 2.49 14.35 4.21
C SER A 86 3.83 13.61 3.97
N ASN A 87 4.16 13.35 2.69
CA ASN A 87 5.42 12.72 2.26
C ASN A 87 5.64 11.25 2.65
N THR A 88 4.59 10.51 2.92
CA THR A 88 4.67 9.06 3.09
C THR A 88 4.72 8.34 1.72
N PRO A 89 5.25 7.09 1.66
CA PRO A 89 5.18 6.29 0.43
C PRO A 89 3.75 6.12 -0.09
N ARG A 90 2.77 6.19 0.81
CA ARG A 90 1.34 6.07 0.49
C ARG A 90 0.81 7.33 -0.18
N SER A 91 1.21 8.52 0.28
CA SER A 91 0.84 9.79 -0.36
C SER A 91 1.46 9.91 -1.76
N SER A 92 2.69 9.43 -1.95
CA SER A 92 3.36 9.40 -3.26
C SER A 92 2.65 8.49 -4.27
N GLN A 93 2.21 7.31 -3.83
CA GLN A 93 1.44 6.39 -4.68
C GLN A 93 0.07 6.95 -5.11
N ILE A 94 -0.53 7.77 -4.27
CA ILE A 94 -1.81 8.44 -4.56
C ILE A 94 -1.60 9.52 -5.62
N LYS A 95 -0.55 10.31 -5.53
CA LYS A 95 -0.22 11.39 -6.47
C LYS A 95 -0.11 10.90 -7.93
N SER A 96 0.34 9.67 -8.17
CA SER A 96 0.53 9.16 -9.55
C SER A 96 -0.79 9.00 -10.31
N TYR A 97 -1.84 8.42 -9.72
CA TYR A 97 -3.14 8.34 -10.41
C TYR A 97 -3.88 9.68 -10.40
N MET A 98 -3.73 10.47 -9.33
CA MET A 98 -4.36 11.79 -9.24
C MET A 98 -3.92 12.72 -10.37
N ARG A 99 -2.63 12.67 -10.73
CA ARG A 99 -2.11 13.45 -11.86
C ARG A 99 -2.84 13.13 -13.17
N LEU A 100 -2.97 11.86 -13.52
CA LEU A 100 -3.64 11.44 -14.76
C LEU A 100 -5.16 11.71 -14.67
N LEU A 101 -5.77 11.46 -13.52
CA LEU A 101 -7.19 11.75 -13.32
C LEU A 101 -7.49 13.25 -13.47
N ARG A 102 -6.68 14.13 -12.88
CA ARG A 102 -6.79 15.58 -13.03
C ARG A 102 -6.57 16.01 -14.48
N GLN A 103 -5.53 15.48 -15.14
CA GLN A 103 -5.17 15.86 -16.50
C GLN A 103 -6.30 15.59 -17.50
N HIS A 104 -7.00 14.46 -17.37
CA HIS A 104 -7.98 14.01 -18.35
C HIS A 104 -9.43 14.30 -17.94
N PHE A 105 -9.70 14.49 -16.67
CA PHE A 105 -11.06 14.61 -16.13
C PHE A 105 -11.20 15.69 -15.06
N GLY A 106 -10.22 16.56 -14.88
CA GLY A 106 -10.19 17.53 -13.79
C GLY A 106 -11.39 18.48 -13.75
N GLU A 107 -11.81 18.97 -14.91
CA GLU A 107 -12.92 19.92 -15.05
C GLU A 107 -14.30 19.23 -15.07
N LEU A 108 -14.32 17.89 -15.17
CA LEU A 108 -15.57 17.15 -15.17
C LEU A 108 -16.23 17.24 -13.80
N PRO A 109 -17.57 17.48 -13.71
CA PRO A 109 -18.30 17.31 -12.47
C PRO A 109 -18.09 15.91 -11.89
N ALA A 110 -17.78 15.82 -10.59
CA ALA A 110 -17.41 14.54 -9.96
C ALA A 110 -18.55 13.50 -9.98
N ASP A 111 -19.80 13.94 -10.00
CA ASP A 111 -20.99 13.08 -10.11
C ASP A 111 -21.18 12.49 -11.53
N GLU A 112 -20.54 13.07 -12.54
CA GLU A 112 -20.48 12.56 -13.91
C GLU A 112 -19.32 11.59 -14.15
N PHE A 113 -18.37 11.45 -13.21
CA PHE A 113 -17.29 10.48 -13.29
C PHE A 113 -17.79 9.09 -12.93
N ARG A 114 -18.35 8.40 -13.92
CA ARG A 114 -18.98 7.07 -13.77
C ARG A 114 -18.18 5.97 -14.48
N ALA A 115 -18.73 4.76 -14.57
CA ALA A 115 -18.07 3.57 -15.12
C ALA A 115 -17.37 3.81 -16.46
N LYS A 116 -18.03 4.51 -17.42
CA LYS A 116 -17.44 4.81 -18.73
C LYS A 116 -16.17 5.66 -18.61
N ARG A 117 -16.16 6.66 -17.73
CA ARG A 117 -15.00 7.53 -17.47
C ARG A 117 -13.87 6.79 -16.75
N LEU A 118 -14.22 5.90 -15.81
CA LEU A 118 -13.22 5.04 -15.16
C LEU A 118 -12.55 4.07 -16.14
N LYS A 119 -13.32 3.51 -17.10
CA LYS A 119 -12.76 2.70 -18.18
C LYS A 119 -11.82 3.53 -19.07
N ALA A 120 -12.19 4.76 -19.43
CA ALA A 120 -11.34 5.66 -20.20
C ALA A 120 -10.05 6.04 -19.43
N LEU A 121 -10.14 6.37 -18.14
CA LEU A 121 -8.96 6.59 -17.28
C LEU A 121 -8.03 5.36 -17.27
N ARG A 122 -8.58 4.17 -17.25
CA ARG A 122 -7.82 2.92 -17.32
C ARG A 122 -7.04 2.78 -18.63
N GLU A 123 -7.61 3.21 -19.77
CA GLU A 123 -6.88 3.26 -21.05
C GLU A 123 -5.72 4.26 -20.99
N HIS A 124 -5.86 5.40 -20.31
CA HIS A 124 -4.72 6.31 -20.07
C HIS A 124 -3.63 5.68 -19.22
N PHE A 125 -3.98 4.83 -18.23
CA PHE A 125 -2.98 4.08 -17.46
C PHE A 125 -2.24 3.05 -18.34
N ILE A 126 -2.95 2.36 -19.24
CA ILE A 126 -2.37 1.44 -20.21
C ILE A 126 -1.43 2.18 -21.16
N ALA A 127 -1.85 3.32 -21.70
CA ALA A 127 -1.05 4.16 -22.58
C ALA A 127 0.21 4.71 -21.87
N ALA A 128 0.15 4.92 -20.56
CA ALA A 128 1.31 5.29 -19.74
C ALA A 128 2.26 4.11 -19.44
N GLY A 129 2.02 2.93 -20.02
CA GLY A 129 2.86 1.73 -19.86
C GLY A 129 2.74 1.02 -18.52
N TRP A 130 1.63 1.25 -17.76
CA TRP A 130 1.48 0.60 -16.46
C TRP A 130 1.07 -0.86 -16.60
N GLY A 131 1.64 -1.71 -15.74
CA GLY A 131 1.29 -3.13 -15.68
C GLY A 131 -0.12 -3.38 -15.15
N ARG A 132 -0.74 -4.46 -15.61
CA ARG A 132 -2.14 -4.84 -15.34
C ARG A 132 -2.49 -4.83 -13.84
N GLU A 133 -1.65 -5.42 -13.01
CA GLU A 133 -1.89 -5.46 -11.56
C GLU A 133 -1.77 -4.08 -10.91
N TYR A 134 -0.81 -3.27 -11.37
CA TYR A 134 -0.66 -1.90 -10.90
C TYR A 134 -1.86 -1.05 -11.28
N ILE A 135 -2.37 -1.19 -12.52
CA ILE A 135 -3.61 -0.53 -12.97
C ILE A 135 -4.78 -0.92 -12.08
N SER A 136 -4.96 -2.21 -11.80
CA SER A 136 -6.01 -2.72 -10.91
C SER A 136 -5.93 -2.10 -9.51
N ALA A 137 -4.72 -1.97 -8.98
CA ALA A 137 -4.50 -1.30 -7.69
C ALA A 137 -4.85 0.20 -7.75
N GLN A 138 -4.53 0.91 -8.84
CA GLN A 138 -4.86 2.33 -9.00
C GLN A 138 -6.37 2.53 -9.17
N VAL A 139 -7.06 1.70 -9.94
CA VAL A 139 -8.52 1.72 -10.07
C VAL A 139 -9.19 1.56 -8.68
N ASN A 140 -8.69 0.65 -7.86
CA ASN A 140 -9.19 0.49 -6.49
C ASN A 140 -8.91 1.72 -5.60
N ARG A 141 -7.81 2.45 -5.83
CA ARG A 141 -7.53 3.72 -5.12
C ARG A 141 -8.48 4.82 -5.56
N VAL A 142 -8.78 4.93 -6.86
CA VAL A 142 -9.82 5.86 -7.37
C VAL A 142 -11.16 5.56 -6.71
N ARG A 143 -11.60 4.31 -6.70
CA ARG A 143 -12.85 3.91 -6.02
C ARG A 143 -12.85 4.25 -4.54
N ARG A 144 -11.73 4.12 -3.85
CA ARG A 144 -11.60 4.49 -2.43
C ARG A 144 -11.75 5.99 -2.22
N MET A 145 -11.20 6.80 -3.11
CA MET A 145 -11.37 8.26 -3.10
C MET A 145 -12.86 8.64 -3.29
N PHE A 146 -13.53 8.06 -4.27
CA PHE A 146 -14.96 8.29 -4.48
C PHE A 146 -15.82 7.77 -3.32
N ARG A 147 -15.44 6.66 -2.68
CA ARG A 147 -16.10 6.19 -1.46
C ARG A 147 -15.95 7.19 -0.32
N TRP A 148 -14.78 7.77 -0.17
CA TRP A 148 -14.57 8.86 0.79
C TRP A 148 -15.46 10.07 0.45
N ALA A 149 -15.52 10.47 -0.81
CA ALA A 149 -16.37 11.59 -1.24
C ALA A 149 -17.87 11.33 -0.95
N VAL A 150 -18.34 10.10 -1.12
CA VAL A 150 -19.70 9.70 -0.70
C VAL A 150 -19.86 9.80 0.82
N SER A 151 -18.86 9.35 1.61
CA SER A 151 -18.94 9.44 3.08
C SER A 151 -18.90 10.88 3.62
N GLU A 152 -18.36 11.81 2.82
CA GLU A 152 -18.39 13.25 3.12
C GLU A 152 -19.63 13.95 2.50
N GLU A 153 -20.55 13.19 1.90
CA GLU A 153 -21.77 13.68 1.27
C GLU A 153 -21.50 14.69 0.12
N MET A 154 -20.31 14.61 -0.50
CA MET A 154 -19.89 15.48 -1.61
C MET A 154 -20.52 15.07 -2.96
N ILE A 155 -20.83 13.79 -3.11
CA ILE A 155 -21.40 13.18 -4.33
C ILE A 155 -22.41 12.10 -3.96
N SER A 156 -23.29 11.74 -4.92
CA SER A 156 -24.30 10.70 -4.72
C SER A 156 -23.71 9.28 -4.65
N PRO A 157 -24.27 8.37 -3.81
CA PRO A 157 -23.84 6.97 -3.71
C PRO A 157 -23.90 6.18 -5.01
N ASP A 158 -24.80 6.51 -5.94
CA ASP A 158 -24.94 5.85 -7.24
C ASP A 158 -23.72 6.04 -8.14
N VAL A 159 -22.95 7.14 -7.97
CA VAL A 159 -21.66 7.32 -8.62
C VAL A 159 -20.69 6.20 -8.21
N LEU A 160 -20.57 5.94 -6.91
CA LEU A 160 -19.71 4.87 -6.41
C LEU A 160 -20.19 3.50 -6.88
N ALA A 161 -21.48 3.23 -6.87
CA ALA A 161 -22.07 1.97 -7.39
C ALA A 161 -21.69 1.77 -8.86
N SER A 162 -21.81 2.81 -9.69
CA SER A 162 -21.38 2.80 -11.10
C SER A 162 -19.87 2.48 -11.23
N LEU A 163 -19.01 3.08 -10.41
CA LEU A 163 -17.57 2.80 -10.45
C LEU A 163 -17.24 1.37 -10.01
N GLN A 164 -18.00 0.79 -9.09
CA GLN A 164 -17.82 -0.57 -8.60
C GLN A 164 -18.18 -1.63 -9.64
N SER A 165 -19.08 -1.33 -10.60
CA SER A 165 -19.46 -2.24 -11.69
C SER A 165 -18.34 -2.48 -12.72
N VAL A 166 -17.25 -1.69 -12.70
CA VAL A 166 -16.13 -1.87 -13.63
C VAL A 166 -15.27 -3.05 -13.18
N GLU A 167 -15.25 -4.14 -13.92
CA GLU A 167 -14.42 -5.30 -13.62
C GLU A 167 -12.92 -5.00 -13.73
N HIS A 168 -12.10 -5.81 -13.04
CA HIS A 168 -10.64 -5.78 -13.19
C HIS A 168 -10.21 -6.27 -14.56
N LEU A 169 -9.03 -5.80 -15.01
CA LEU A 169 -8.41 -6.31 -16.23
C LEU A 169 -8.00 -7.78 -16.02
N LYS A 170 -8.40 -8.64 -16.95
CA LYS A 170 -8.04 -10.07 -16.94
C LYS A 170 -6.77 -10.30 -17.74
N ALA A 171 -5.92 -11.22 -17.28
CA ALA A 171 -4.72 -11.63 -18.02
C ALA A 171 -5.11 -12.15 -19.42
N GLY A 172 -4.32 -11.80 -20.42
CA GLY A 172 -4.60 -12.16 -21.81
C GLY A 172 -5.74 -11.39 -22.51
N HIS A 173 -6.50 -10.56 -21.78
CA HIS A 173 -7.63 -9.78 -22.31
C HIS A 173 -7.39 -8.25 -22.29
N THR A 174 -6.13 -7.83 -22.21
CA THR A 174 -5.73 -6.42 -22.16
C THR A 174 -4.37 -6.22 -22.80
N ARG A 175 -4.12 -5.00 -23.30
CA ARG A 175 -2.79 -4.57 -23.76
C ARG A 175 -1.85 -4.19 -22.61
N ALA A 176 -2.35 -4.07 -21.38
CA ALA A 176 -1.53 -3.82 -20.21
C ALA A 176 -0.58 -5.01 -20.00
N PRO A 177 0.73 -4.78 -19.84
CA PRO A 177 1.68 -5.85 -19.60
C PRO A 177 1.37 -6.55 -18.27
N ASP A 178 1.46 -7.86 -18.28
CA ASP A 178 1.44 -8.63 -17.03
C ASP A 178 2.80 -8.50 -16.33
N PRO A 179 2.82 -8.49 -14.98
CA PRO A 179 4.08 -8.51 -14.26
C PRO A 179 4.82 -9.81 -14.56
N GLU A 180 6.12 -9.69 -14.83
CA GLU A 180 6.97 -10.87 -14.89
C GLU A 180 6.93 -11.62 -13.56
N SER A 181 6.92 -12.94 -13.62
CA SER A 181 7.02 -13.77 -12.43
C SER A 181 8.36 -13.52 -11.74
N VAL A 182 8.32 -13.19 -10.46
CA VAL A 182 9.55 -13.03 -9.68
C VAL A 182 10.13 -14.40 -9.39
N LEU A 183 11.08 -14.82 -10.21
CA LEU A 183 11.78 -16.10 -10.06
C LEU A 183 12.80 -16.05 -8.90
N PRO A 184 13.11 -17.19 -8.27
CA PRO A 184 14.23 -17.30 -7.36
C PRO A 184 15.53 -16.85 -8.03
N VAL A 185 16.45 -16.28 -7.26
CA VAL A 185 17.82 -16.07 -7.73
C VAL A 185 18.63 -17.35 -7.48
N SER A 186 19.44 -17.77 -8.46
CA SER A 186 20.27 -18.94 -8.31
C SER A 186 21.48 -18.68 -7.39
N ASP A 187 22.04 -19.75 -6.85
CA ASP A 187 23.18 -19.69 -5.94
C ASP A 187 24.44 -19.17 -6.65
N GLU A 188 24.60 -19.48 -7.94
CA GLU A 188 25.72 -19.06 -8.78
C GLU A 188 25.69 -17.54 -8.99
N VAL A 189 24.51 -16.98 -9.30
CA VAL A 189 24.30 -15.54 -9.46
C VAL A 189 24.59 -14.79 -8.16
N VAL A 190 24.13 -15.33 -7.04
CA VAL A 190 24.42 -14.75 -5.71
C VAL A 190 25.93 -14.81 -5.43
N ALA A 191 26.58 -15.96 -5.60
CA ALA A 191 28.01 -16.13 -5.37
C ALA A 191 28.86 -15.17 -6.22
N ALA A 192 28.53 -15.02 -7.49
CA ALA A 192 29.21 -14.08 -8.39
C ALA A 192 29.01 -12.61 -7.98
N THR A 193 27.91 -12.26 -7.33
CA THR A 193 27.60 -10.89 -6.88
C THR A 193 28.33 -10.50 -5.58
N LEU A 194 28.54 -11.46 -4.67
CA LEU A 194 29.10 -11.20 -3.33
C LEU A 194 30.42 -10.42 -3.33
N PRO A 195 31.43 -10.70 -4.21
CA PRO A 195 32.71 -9.99 -4.21
C PRO A 195 32.60 -8.49 -4.51
N TYR A 196 31.49 -8.06 -5.12
CA TYR A 196 31.23 -6.65 -5.49
C TYR A 196 30.42 -5.88 -4.44
N LEU A 197 30.09 -6.52 -3.31
CA LEU A 197 29.40 -5.92 -2.17
C LEU A 197 30.41 -5.57 -1.06
N SER A 198 30.04 -4.60 -0.21
CA SER A 198 30.76 -4.45 1.06
C SER A 198 30.55 -5.66 1.95
N GLU A 199 31.46 -5.90 2.88
CA GLU A 199 31.38 -7.03 3.82
C GLU A 199 30.02 -7.11 4.53
N MET A 200 29.54 -5.98 5.06
CA MET A 200 28.22 -5.90 5.69
C MET A 200 27.09 -6.29 4.74
N MET A 201 27.10 -5.82 3.49
CA MET A 201 26.05 -6.15 2.52
C MET A 201 26.14 -7.59 2.05
N ALA A 202 27.32 -8.12 1.88
CA ALA A 202 27.54 -9.54 1.58
C ALA A 202 27.00 -10.43 2.73
N THR A 203 27.26 -10.05 3.98
CA THR A 203 26.68 -10.70 5.15
C THR A 203 25.16 -10.63 5.15
N MET A 204 24.58 -9.48 4.86
CA MET A 204 23.13 -9.33 4.76
C MET A 204 22.51 -10.25 3.72
N VAL A 205 23.13 -10.37 2.55
CA VAL A 205 22.69 -11.30 1.49
C VAL A 205 22.72 -12.75 1.99
N GLN A 206 23.81 -13.17 2.61
CA GLN A 206 23.95 -14.54 3.11
C GLN A 206 22.97 -14.85 4.24
N VAL A 207 22.84 -13.96 5.22
CA VAL A 207 21.85 -14.10 6.32
C VAL A 207 20.43 -14.19 5.76
N GLN A 208 20.09 -13.29 4.83
CA GLN A 208 18.74 -13.28 4.24
C GLN A 208 18.45 -14.57 3.46
N ARG A 209 19.43 -15.10 2.73
CA ARG A 209 19.30 -16.38 2.02
C ARG A 209 19.02 -17.53 2.97
N LEU A 210 19.68 -17.56 4.13
CA LEU A 210 19.50 -18.62 5.15
C LEU A 210 18.16 -18.53 5.87
N CYS A 211 17.72 -17.34 6.27
CA CYS A 211 16.51 -17.17 7.10
C CYS A 211 15.24 -16.82 6.31
N GLY A 212 15.33 -16.55 5.00
CA GLY A 212 14.18 -16.22 4.14
C GLY A 212 13.39 -14.98 4.56
N CYS A 213 13.93 -14.10 5.43
CA CYS A 213 13.24 -12.90 5.88
C CYS A 213 13.05 -11.88 4.76
N ARG A 214 12.10 -10.94 4.94
CA ARG A 214 11.96 -9.81 4.00
C ARG A 214 13.12 -8.84 4.17
N PRO A 215 13.62 -8.20 3.07
CA PRO A 215 14.71 -7.22 3.17
C PRO A 215 14.42 -6.10 4.20
N GLY A 216 13.16 -5.63 4.24
CA GLY A 216 12.75 -4.63 5.22
C GLY A 216 12.59 -5.16 6.65
N GLU A 217 12.54 -6.45 6.88
CA GLU A 217 12.63 -7.06 8.20
C GLU A 217 14.09 -7.06 8.65
N LEU A 218 15.02 -7.53 7.80
CA LEU A 218 16.44 -7.62 8.12
C LEU A 218 17.05 -6.27 8.55
N VAL A 219 16.81 -5.20 7.80
CA VAL A 219 17.33 -3.85 8.11
C VAL A 219 16.71 -3.19 9.35
N ARG A 220 15.69 -3.81 9.95
CA ARG A 220 15.03 -3.30 11.16
C ARG A 220 15.35 -4.08 12.43
N VAL A 221 16.08 -5.17 12.31
CA VAL A 221 16.48 -5.96 13.49
C VAL A 221 17.42 -5.15 14.35
N CYS A 222 17.03 -4.91 15.60
CA CYS A 222 17.90 -4.40 16.64
C CYS A 222 18.50 -5.56 17.45
N LYS A 223 19.66 -5.36 18.04
CA LYS A 223 20.34 -6.39 18.84
C LYS A 223 19.43 -6.92 19.95
N GLY A 224 18.74 -6.05 20.67
CA GLY A 224 17.84 -6.42 21.76
C GLY A 224 16.56 -7.13 21.32
N ASP A 225 16.21 -7.13 20.01
CA ASP A 225 15.08 -7.90 19.47
C ASP A 225 15.42 -9.40 19.33
N ILE A 226 16.72 -9.78 19.41
CA ILE A 226 17.20 -11.14 19.17
C ILE A 226 17.20 -11.92 20.48
N ASP A 227 16.27 -12.85 20.63
CA ASP A 227 16.31 -13.87 21.67
C ASP A 227 17.39 -14.90 21.32
N ARG A 228 18.47 -14.92 22.12
CA ARG A 228 19.67 -15.77 21.93
C ARG A 228 19.75 -16.91 22.94
N SER A 229 18.69 -17.15 23.70
CA SER A 229 18.69 -18.17 24.79
C SER A 229 18.71 -19.60 24.29
N GLY A 230 18.27 -19.86 23.04
CA GLY A 230 18.21 -21.19 22.46
C GLY A 230 19.28 -21.46 21.39
N GLN A 231 19.35 -22.70 20.91
CA GLN A 231 20.24 -23.11 19.79
C GLN A 231 19.91 -22.34 18.48
N VAL A 232 18.66 -21.94 18.30
CA VAL A 232 18.20 -21.11 17.19
C VAL A 232 17.83 -19.75 17.76
N TRP A 233 18.43 -18.67 17.25
CA TRP A 233 18.06 -17.34 17.68
C TRP A 233 16.77 -16.90 17.00
N VAL A 234 15.94 -16.19 17.74
CA VAL A 234 14.59 -15.81 17.29
C VAL A 234 14.38 -14.31 17.44
N VAL A 235 13.95 -13.67 16.36
CA VAL A 235 13.49 -12.27 16.38
C VAL A 235 11.96 -12.24 16.32
N LYS A 236 11.34 -11.53 17.28
CA LYS A 236 9.89 -11.30 17.32
C LYS A 236 9.60 -9.85 16.98
N PHE A 237 9.06 -9.58 15.79
CA PHE A 237 8.73 -8.23 15.38
C PHE A 237 7.44 -7.71 16.04
N LYS A 238 7.56 -6.72 16.93
CA LYS A 238 6.41 -6.04 17.58
C LYS A 238 5.57 -5.22 16.60
N LYS A 239 6.23 -4.56 15.62
CA LYS A 239 5.57 -3.73 14.59
C LYS A 239 5.80 -4.30 13.19
N HIS A 240 4.77 -4.89 12.58
CA HIS A 240 4.80 -5.38 11.20
C HIS A 240 3.44 -5.21 10.52
N LYS A 241 3.38 -5.38 9.18
CA LYS A 241 2.19 -5.12 8.35
C LYS A 241 0.89 -5.79 8.85
N SER A 242 0.99 -6.90 9.54
CA SER A 242 -0.16 -7.69 10.03
C SER A 242 -0.31 -7.64 11.57
N ALA A 243 0.46 -6.82 12.28
CA ALA A 243 0.41 -6.73 13.76
C ALA A 243 -0.99 -6.35 14.27
N HIS A 244 -1.69 -5.47 13.54
CA HIS A 244 -3.07 -5.06 13.85
C HIS A 244 -4.10 -6.20 13.76
N ARG A 245 -3.72 -7.38 13.27
CA ARG A 245 -4.56 -8.60 13.20
C ARG A 245 -4.15 -9.65 14.23
N GLY A 246 -3.40 -9.29 15.27
CA GLY A 246 -2.93 -10.20 16.32
C GLY A 246 -1.92 -11.26 15.85
N LYS A 247 -1.40 -11.18 14.61
CA LYS A 247 -0.43 -12.15 14.10
C LYS A 247 0.96 -11.80 14.56
N GLN A 248 1.70 -12.76 15.10
CA GLN A 248 3.12 -12.62 15.39
C GLN A 248 3.95 -12.89 14.15
N ARG A 249 5.02 -12.13 13.96
CA ARG A 249 6.01 -12.36 12.93
C ARG A 249 7.34 -12.66 13.58
N THR A 250 7.85 -13.86 13.31
CA THR A 250 9.15 -14.32 13.79
C THR A 250 10.10 -14.57 12.63
N VAL A 251 11.40 -14.38 12.87
CA VAL A 251 12.50 -14.82 12.00
C VAL A 251 13.45 -15.64 12.84
N HIS A 252 13.92 -16.74 12.27
CA HIS A 252 14.79 -17.70 12.94
C HIS A 252 16.18 -17.67 12.31
N PHE A 253 17.22 -17.56 13.14
CA PHE A 253 18.60 -17.61 12.73
C PHE A 253 19.24 -18.89 13.24
N GLY A 254 19.48 -19.83 12.33
CA GLY A 254 20.23 -21.06 12.61
C GLY A 254 21.74 -20.79 12.77
N PRO A 255 22.54 -21.81 13.14
CA PRO A 255 23.96 -21.64 13.52
C PRO A 255 24.81 -20.88 12.49
N GLN A 256 24.64 -21.15 11.20
CA GLN A 256 25.38 -20.43 10.15
C GLN A 256 25.02 -18.94 10.09
N ALA A 257 23.74 -18.59 10.20
CA ALA A 257 23.29 -17.21 10.23
C ALA A 257 23.77 -16.50 11.51
N GLN A 258 23.81 -17.20 12.64
CA GLN A 258 24.32 -16.67 13.92
C GLN A 258 25.80 -16.29 13.80
N GLN A 259 26.64 -17.16 13.24
CA GLN A 259 28.07 -16.88 13.04
C GLN A 259 28.28 -15.62 12.17
N LEU A 260 27.50 -15.48 11.11
CA LEU A 260 27.53 -14.29 10.24
C LEU A 260 27.09 -13.00 10.97
N LEU A 261 26.22 -13.12 11.96
CA LEU A 261 25.69 -11.97 12.71
C LEU A 261 26.59 -11.56 13.87
N LEU A 262 27.40 -12.45 14.43
CA LEU A 262 28.24 -12.18 15.61
C LEU A 262 29.06 -10.88 15.51
N PRO A 263 29.77 -10.55 14.40
CA PRO A 263 30.55 -9.32 14.29
C PRO A 263 29.73 -8.04 14.41
N TYR A 264 28.42 -8.11 14.09
CA TYR A 264 27.51 -6.96 14.07
C TYR A 264 26.75 -6.77 15.38
N LEU A 265 26.99 -7.62 16.39
CA LEU A 265 26.33 -7.54 17.70
C LEU A 265 27.11 -6.68 18.71
N ALA A 266 28.21 -6.07 18.32
CA ALA A 266 28.99 -5.14 19.15
C ALA A 266 28.36 -3.73 19.24
N CYS A 267 27.03 -3.63 19.13
CA CYS A 267 26.24 -2.39 19.19
C CYS A 267 25.33 -2.41 20.42
N GLY A 268 24.68 -1.28 20.72
CA GLY A 268 23.65 -1.19 21.77
C GLY A 268 22.40 -2.00 21.44
N ASP A 269 21.62 -2.34 22.46
CA ASP A 269 20.44 -3.20 22.27
C ASP A 269 19.37 -2.54 21.40
N GLU A 270 19.25 -1.21 21.44
CA GLU A 270 18.32 -0.45 20.58
C GLU A 270 18.89 -0.16 19.18
N ASP A 271 20.16 -0.46 18.94
CA ASP A 271 20.80 -0.21 17.66
C ASP A 271 20.48 -1.32 16.66
N ARG A 272 20.32 -0.91 15.40
CA ARG A 272 20.16 -1.85 14.30
C ARG A 272 21.47 -2.56 14.02
N ILE A 273 21.40 -3.88 13.91
CA ILE A 273 22.59 -4.70 13.53
C ILE A 273 23.10 -4.34 12.13
N PHE A 274 22.21 -3.85 11.24
CA PHE A 274 22.56 -3.33 9.91
C PHE A 274 21.99 -1.91 9.76
N PRO A 275 22.77 -0.85 10.05
CA PRO A 275 22.29 0.53 10.07
C PRO A 275 22.14 1.10 8.65
N MET A 276 21.20 0.57 7.87
CA MET A 276 20.92 1.01 6.50
C MET A 276 19.43 1.03 6.15
N ARG A 277 19.12 1.65 5.03
CA ARG A 277 17.76 1.65 4.47
C ARG A 277 17.58 0.46 3.51
N ARG A 278 16.36 -0.09 3.48
CA ARG A 278 16.00 -1.17 2.55
C ARG A 278 16.31 -0.84 1.09
N ASP A 279 16.05 0.39 0.68
CA ASP A 279 16.23 0.82 -0.71
C ASP A 279 17.72 0.93 -1.07
N ASP A 280 18.58 1.30 -0.12
CA ASP A 280 20.03 1.36 -0.32
C ASP A 280 20.60 -0.06 -0.44
N TYR A 281 20.11 -1.02 0.35
CA TYR A 281 20.43 -2.43 0.22
C TYR A 281 20.05 -2.96 -1.17
N SER A 282 18.83 -2.69 -1.64
CA SER A 282 18.38 -3.13 -2.97
C SER A 282 19.21 -2.51 -4.10
N LYS A 283 19.52 -1.22 -4.02
CA LYS A 283 20.37 -0.52 -5.01
C LYS A 283 21.81 -1.04 -5.02
N ALA A 284 22.33 -1.40 -3.85
CA ALA A 284 23.68 -1.95 -3.75
C ALA A 284 23.78 -3.31 -4.43
N VAL A 285 22.81 -4.19 -4.19
CA VAL A 285 22.72 -5.49 -4.85
C VAL A 285 22.59 -5.34 -6.37
N ASP A 286 21.73 -4.45 -6.86
CA ASP A 286 21.58 -4.17 -8.29
C ASP A 286 22.91 -3.71 -8.92
N ARG A 287 23.61 -2.77 -8.29
CA ARG A 287 24.91 -2.30 -8.76
C ARG A 287 25.98 -3.38 -8.76
N ALA A 288 25.99 -4.24 -7.75
CA ALA A 288 26.93 -5.34 -7.62
C ALA A 288 26.67 -6.40 -8.68
N ALA A 289 25.43 -6.78 -8.94
CA ALA A 289 25.04 -7.70 -9.99
C ALA A 289 25.47 -7.20 -11.40
N LYS A 290 25.28 -5.90 -11.68
CA LYS A 290 25.75 -5.27 -12.92
C LYS A 290 27.27 -5.34 -13.06
N ARG A 291 28.02 -5.09 -11.97
CA ARG A 291 29.49 -5.20 -11.98
C ARG A 291 29.98 -6.64 -12.15
N ALA A 292 29.24 -7.58 -11.60
CA ALA A 292 29.52 -9.00 -11.74
C ALA A 292 29.18 -9.56 -13.14
N GLY A 293 28.49 -8.77 -13.98
CA GLY A 293 28.03 -9.21 -15.31
C GLY A 293 26.94 -10.28 -15.28
N VAL A 294 26.19 -10.39 -14.16
CA VAL A 294 25.10 -11.36 -14.00
C VAL A 294 23.73 -10.70 -14.21
N GLU A 295 22.70 -11.55 -14.33
CA GLU A 295 21.31 -11.06 -14.45
C GLU A 295 20.93 -10.12 -13.31
N HIS A 296 20.03 -9.19 -13.61
CA HIS A 296 19.48 -8.30 -12.59
C HIS A 296 18.70 -9.08 -11.53
N TRP A 297 19.01 -8.82 -10.27
CA TRP A 297 18.24 -9.36 -9.16
C TRP A 297 18.18 -8.39 -7.99
N PHE A 298 17.25 -8.64 -7.07
CA PHE A 298 17.01 -7.82 -5.88
C PHE A 298 16.75 -8.69 -4.66
N PRO A 299 16.98 -8.19 -3.42
CA PRO A 299 16.97 -9.01 -2.21
C PRO A 299 15.71 -9.83 -1.94
N MET A 300 14.54 -9.44 -2.49
CA MET A 300 13.34 -10.24 -2.35
C MET A 300 13.45 -11.61 -3.06
N ARG A 301 14.25 -11.72 -4.14
CA ARG A 301 14.48 -13.00 -4.85
C ARG A 301 15.21 -14.02 -3.98
N LEU A 302 16.02 -13.59 -2.97
CA LEU A 302 16.64 -14.48 -1.97
C LEU A 302 15.57 -15.16 -1.11
N ARG A 303 14.54 -14.42 -0.71
CA ARG A 303 13.41 -14.99 0.02
C ARG A 303 12.63 -15.98 -0.83
N HIS A 304 12.46 -15.70 -2.14
CA HIS A 304 11.88 -16.66 -3.07
C HIS A 304 12.73 -17.92 -3.16
N ALA A 305 14.05 -17.80 -3.30
CA ALA A 305 14.98 -18.92 -3.33
C ALA A 305 14.91 -19.76 -2.06
N SER A 306 14.95 -19.11 -0.88
CA SER A 306 14.79 -19.78 0.42
C SER A 306 13.45 -20.53 0.52
N GLY A 307 12.34 -19.88 0.10
CA GLY A 307 11.02 -20.50 0.12
C GLY A 307 10.90 -21.71 -0.81
N THR A 308 11.45 -21.61 -2.02
CA THR A 308 11.48 -22.71 -3.00
C THR A 308 12.30 -23.88 -2.46
N LYS A 309 13.48 -23.61 -1.90
CA LYS A 309 14.36 -24.65 -1.29
C LYS A 309 13.65 -25.36 -0.13
N VAL A 310 13.15 -24.63 0.86
CA VAL A 310 12.44 -25.20 2.02
C VAL A 310 11.22 -26.01 1.57
N ARG A 311 10.49 -25.52 0.57
CA ARG A 311 9.33 -26.27 0.04
C ARG A 311 9.75 -27.58 -0.63
N ALA A 312 10.84 -27.59 -1.38
CA ALA A 312 11.33 -28.79 -2.05
C ALA A 312 11.77 -29.86 -1.02
N GLU A 313 12.47 -29.44 0.04
CA GLU A 313 13.03 -30.34 1.04
C GLU A 313 12.00 -30.76 2.11
N TYR A 314 11.18 -29.83 2.61
CA TYR A 314 10.35 -30.01 3.81
C TYR A 314 8.83 -29.86 3.54
N GLY A 315 8.44 -29.52 2.32
CA GLY A 315 7.04 -29.37 1.95
C GLY A 315 6.46 -27.97 2.17
N LEU A 316 5.17 -27.83 1.80
CA LEU A 316 4.47 -26.54 1.76
C LEU A 316 4.30 -25.90 3.14
N GLU A 317 3.94 -26.71 4.14
CA GLU A 317 3.71 -26.21 5.50
C GLU A 317 4.97 -25.65 6.13
N ALA A 318 6.10 -26.35 6.00
CA ALA A 318 7.39 -25.88 6.47
C ALA A 318 7.81 -24.57 5.80
N ALA A 319 7.62 -24.46 4.49
CA ALA A 319 7.87 -23.22 3.76
C ALA A 319 6.95 -22.07 4.21
N GLN A 320 5.68 -22.36 4.50
CA GLN A 320 4.73 -21.38 5.02
C GLN A 320 5.16 -20.82 6.37
N VAL A 321 5.54 -21.71 7.30
CA VAL A 321 6.01 -21.34 8.64
C VAL A 321 7.35 -20.58 8.54
N HIS A 322 8.32 -21.09 7.79
CA HIS A 322 9.64 -20.47 7.59
C HIS A 322 9.51 -19.03 7.05
N LEU A 323 8.69 -18.85 6.06
CA LEU A 323 8.44 -17.53 5.49
C LEU A 323 7.47 -16.67 6.32
N GLY A 324 6.74 -17.24 7.28
CA GLY A 324 5.71 -16.56 8.05
C GLY A 324 4.57 -16.05 7.18
N HIS A 325 4.07 -16.88 6.28
CA HIS A 325 2.89 -16.61 5.50
C HIS A 325 1.64 -17.03 6.27
N SER A 326 0.67 -16.13 6.33
CA SER A 326 -0.59 -16.40 7.03
C SER A 326 -1.61 -17.21 6.22
N GLN A 327 -1.36 -17.44 4.94
CA GLN A 327 -2.19 -18.19 4.01
C GLN A 327 -1.31 -19.04 3.11
N ALA A 328 -1.65 -20.31 2.93
CA ALA A 328 -0.94 -21.26 2.06
C ALA A 328 -0.87 -20.75 0.61
N LYS A 329 -1.94 -20.14 0.10
CA LYS A 329 -1.99 -19.55 -1.25
C LYS A 329 -0.83 -18.59 -1.56
N ILE A 330 -0.30 -17.87 -0.57
CA ILE A 330 0.86 -16.99 -0.77
C ILE A 330 2.14 -17.81 -0.95
N THR A 331 2.19 -19.01 -0.37
CA THR A 331 3.33 -19.93 -0.47
C THR A 331 3.24 -20.78 -1.73
N GLU A 332 2.06 -20.95 -2.29
CA GLU A 332 1.83 -21.65 -3.57
C GLU A 332 2.53 -20.97 -4.76
N VAL A 333 2.75 -19.65 -4.69
CA VAL A 333 3.53 -18.90 -5.70
C VAL A 333 4.96 -19.45 -5.84
N TYR A 334 5.51 -20.13 -4.82
CA TYR A 334 6.80 -20.82 -4.86
C TYR A 334 6.69 -22.26 -5.43
N ALA A 335 5.50 -22.64 -5.89
CA ALA A 335 5.26 -23.85 -6.65
C ALA A 335 5.60 -23.63 -8.11
N GLU A 336 6.85 -23.50 -8.46
CA GLU A 336 7.24 -24.05 -9.74
C GLU A 336 6.86 -25.55 -9.70
N ALA A 337 6.07 -25.95 -10.70
CA ALA A 337 5.64 -27.33 -10.77
C ALA A 337 6.88 -28.22 -10.63
N ASN A 338 7.07 -28.83 -9.47
CA ASN A 338 8.18 -29.70 -9.25
C ASN A 338 7.93 -30.98 -10.05
N ARG A 339 8.22 -30.88 -11.36
CA ARG A 339 8.07 -31.98 -12.33
C ARG A 339 8.87 -33.20 -11.89
N GLN A 340 10.00 -32.99 -11.21
CA GLN A 340 10.79 -34.07 -10.63
C GLN A 340 10.01 -34.80 -9.54
N LYS A 341 9.36 -34.08 -8.64
CA LYS A 341 8.54 -34.69 -7.57
C LYS A 341 7.32 -35.44 -8.14
N ALA A 342 6.70 -34.90 -9.22
CA ALA A 342 5.63 -35.61 -9.91
C ALA A 342 6.14 -36.91 -10.55
N ALA A 343 7.33 -36.88 -11.16
CA ALA A 343 7.97 -38.09 -11.71
C ALA A 343 8.35 -39.11 -10.62
N GLU A 344 8.90 -38.63 -9.49
CA GLU A 344 9.22 -39.49 -8.33
C GLU A 344 7.95 -40.16 -7.73
N VAL A 345 6.84 -39.40 -7.65
CA VAL A 345 5.55 -39.95 -7.19
C VAL A 345 5.03 -40.96 -8.19
N ALA A 346 5.10 -40.67 -9.48
CA ALA A 346 4.69 -41.61 -10.53
C ALA A 346 5.50 -42.90 -10.49
N LEU A 347 6.83 -42.84 -10.30
CA LEU A 347 7.71 -43.97 -10.14
C LEU A 347 7.40 -44.80 -8.89
N LYS A 348 6.89 -44.19 -7.81
CA LYS A 348 6.54 -44.88 -6.55
C LYS A 348 5.11 -45.49 -6.57
N LEU A 349 4.24 -44.96 -7.40
CA LEU A 349 2.86 -45.44 -7.47
C LEU A 349 2.64 -46.49 -8.57
N GLY A 350 3.61 -46.74 -9.41
CA GLY A 350 3.56 -47.69 -10.54
C GLY A 350 3.45 -46.94 -11.85
#